data_a3a150c137097a052778b11c7b24c3fb
#
_entry.id   a3a150c137097a052778b11c7b24c3fb
#
_cell.length_a   1.000
_cell.length_b   1.000
_cell.length_c   1.000
_cell.angle_alpha   90.00
_cell.angle_beta   90.00
_cell.angle_gamma   90.00
#
_symmetry.space_group_name_H-M   'P 1'
#
loop_
_entity.id
_entity.type
_entity.pdbx_description
1 polymer ?
#
loop_
_entity_poly.entity_id
_entity_poly.type
_entity_poly.pdbx_seq_one_letter_code
_entity_poly.pdbx_strand_id
1 'polypeptide(L)'
;GLTARLVPQLAFDWRLPLVRREQGARQVLEPIVNVVVSPYGGNPSEIPNEDSLNFEFDDTNVFSDNRFPGIDRIEGGPRLNYGFRYGIYGDNGGYVSALLGQVLRPKADDTFADKTGLEASNSDFVGRVDISPSTLFRFYERVRLDRDTLALRRNEITLEAGPPRYKF
;
A
#
# COMPACT_ATOMS: atom_id res chain seq x y z
N GLY A 1 -22.52 7.04 -27.51
CA GLY A 1 -23.24 7.85 -26.51
C GLY A 1 -22.26 8.47 -25.54
N LEU A 2 -22.62 9.56 -24.87
CA LEU A 2 -21.84 10.16 -23.80
C LEU A 2 -22.25 9.49 -22.49
N THR A 3 -21.30 8.87 -21.77
CA THR A 3 -21.52 8.32 -20.44
C THR A 3 -20.76 9.18 -19.42
N ALA A 4 -21.44 9.70 -18.42
CA ALA A 4 -20.86 10.48 -17.35
C ALA A 4 -20.95 9.71 -16.02
N ARG A 5 -19.93 9.85 -15.18
CA ARG A 5 -19.85 9.22 -13.86
C ARG A 5 -19.54 10.27 -12.80
N LEU A 6 -20.29 10.23 -11.69
CA LEU A 6 -19.99 11.01 -10.49
C LEU A 6 -19.99 10.09 -9.28
N VAL A 7 -18.82 9.97 -8.62
CA VAL A 7 -18.67 9.16 -7.41
C VAL A 7 -18.10 10.05 -6.30
N PRO A 8 -18.97 10.52 -5.38
CA PRO A 8 -18.51 11.30 -4.23
C PRO A 8 -17.70 10.41 -3.29
N GLN A 9 -16.60 10.95 -2.76
CA GLN A 9 -15.72 10.24 -1.87
C GLN A 9 -15.25 11.16 -0.75
N LEU A 10 -15.25 10.66 0.48
CA LEU A 10 -14.68 11.32 1.65
C LEU A 10 -13.60 10.44 2.22
N ALA A 11 -12.39 10.98 2.37
CA ALA A 11 -11.26 10.28 2.96
C ALA A 11 -10.78 11.00 4.23
N PHE A 12 -10.44 10.22 5.25
CA PHE A 12 -9.82 10.67 6.49
C PHE A 12 -8.53 9.89 6.71
N ASP A 13 -7.40 10.58 6.66
CA ASP A 13 -6.06 10.01 6.89
C ASP A 13 -5.56 10.45 8.26
N TRP A 14 -5.17 9.50 9.10
CA TRP A 14 -4.61 9.73 10.41
C TRP A 14 -3.28 8.98 10.55
N ARG A 15 -2.26 9.72 11.00
CA ARG A 15 -0.91 9.19 11.24
C ARG A 15 -0.36 9.80 12.52
N LEU A 16 0.27 8.98 13.34
CA LEU A 16 0.87 9.41 14.59
C LEU A 16 2.32 8.94 14.69
N PRO A 17 3.31 9.74 14.25
CA PRO A 17 4.71 9.38 14.39
C PRO A 17 5.18 9.51 15.83
N LEU A 18 5.45 8.39 16.48
CA LEU A 18 6.06 8.28 17.78
C LEU A 18 7.56 8.15 17.61
N VAL A 19 8.33 9.06 18.21
CA VAL A 19 9.78 9.12 18.04
C VAL A 19 10.49 8.89 19.36
N ARG A 20 11.42 7.93 19.38
CA ARG A 20 12.37 7.71 20.46
C ARG A 20 13.78 8.00 19.97
N ARG A 21 14.51 8.83 20.69
CA ARG A 21 15.92 9.13 20.40
C ARG A 21 16.82 8.35 21.35
N GLU A 22 17.86 7.76 20.82
CA GLU A 22 18.94 7.09 21.52
C GLU A 22 20.28 7.63 21.03
N GLN A 23 21.38 7.28 21.71
CA GLN A 23 22.70 7.69 21.23
C GLN A 23 22.99 7.04 19.86
N GLY A 24 23.24 7.86 18.85
CA GLY A 24 23.61 7.43 17.51
C GLY A 24 22.44 6.99 16.61
N ALA A 25 21.18 7.02 17.11
CA ALA A 25 20.03 6.63 16.28
C ALA A 25 18.70 7.22 16.80
N ARG A 26 17.71 7.24 15.89
CA ARG A 26 16.31 7.51 16.25
C ARG A 26 15.43 6.35 15.78
N GLN A 27 14.49 5.97 16.61
CA GLN A 27 13.43 5.02 16.29
C GLN A 27 12.13 5.79 16.01
N VAL A 28 11.38 5.36 15.02
CA VAL A 28 10.08 5.94 14.66
C VAL A 28 9.08 4.82 14.53
N LEU A 29 7.98 4.87 15.27
CA LEU A 29 6.80 4.02 15.07
C LEU A 29 5.65 4.92 14.64
N GLU A 30 5.07 4.66 13.47
CA GLU A 30 3.98 5.44 12.91
C GLU A 30 2.79 4.51 12.63
N PRO A 31 1.80 4.41 13.53
CA PRO A 31 0.50 3.85 13.18
C PRO A 31 -0.18 4.73 12.12
N ILE A 32 -0.86 4.06 11.18
CA ILE A 32 -1.51 4.69 10.03
C ILE A 32 -2.94 4.14 9.95
N VAL A 33 -3.92 5.05 9.85
CA VAL A 33 -5.31 4.72 9.62
C VAL A 33 -5.86 5.66 8.55
N ASN A 34 -6.43 5.08 7.50
CA ASN A 34 -7.10 5.82 6.45
C ASN A 34 -8.52 5.25 6.29
N VAL A 35 -9.52 6.07 6.53
CA VAL A 35 -10.94 5.73 6.37
C VAL A 35 -11.48 6.39 5.12
N VAL A 36 -12.03 5.61 4.22
CA VAL A 36 -12.64 6.11 3.00
C VAL A 36 -14.12 5.74 3.00
N VAL A 37 -14.96 6.71 2.73
CA VAL A 37 -16.41 6.53 2.59
C VAL A 37 -16.84 6.97 1.21
N SER A 38 -17.39 6.03 0.45
CA SER A 38 -17.92 6.24 -0.89
C SER A 38 -19.10 5.31 -1.15
N PRO A 39 -20.00 5.63 -2.10
CA PRO A 39 -21.04 4.71 -2.52
C PRO A 39 -20.46 3.41 -3.07
N TYR A 40 -21.20 2.32 -2.93
CA TYR A 40 -20.89 1.08 -3.65
C TYR A 40 -21.13 1.24 -5.15
N GLY A 41 -20.36 0.50 -5.97
CA GLY A 41 -20.44 0.57 -7.42
C GLY A 41 -19.67 1.76 -7.98
N GLY A 42 -20.24 2.44 -8.97
CA GLY A 42 -19.59 3.57 -9.65
C GLY A 42 -18.80 3.17 -10.90
N ASN A 43 -18.89 1.90 -11.31
CA ASN A 43 -18.26 1.36 -12.52
C ASN A 43 -19.32 0.84 -13.49
N PRO A 44 -20.00 1.72 -14.25
CA PRO A 44 -21.02 1.31 -15.20
C PRO A 44 -20.40 0.47 -16.34
N SER A 45 -21.15 -0.51 -16.83
CA SER A 45 -20.70 -1.44 -17.88
C SER A 45 -20.42 -0.76 -19.22
N GLU A 46 -20.99 0.41 -19.45
CA GLU A 46 -20.82 1.23 -20.63
C GLU A 46 -19.42 1.88 -20.72
N ILE A 47 -18.69 1.94 -19.62
CA ILE A 47 -17.29 2.40 -19.59
C ILE A 47 -16.41 1.16 -19.66
N PRO A 48 -15.74 0.89 -20.80
CA PRO A 48 -14.79 -0.21 -20.90
C PRO A 48 -13.61 0.02 -19.93
N ASN A 49 -12.95 -1.05 -19.54
CA ASN A 49 -11.74 -0.96 -18.71
C ASN A 49 -10.52 -1.14 -19.60
N GLU A 50 -9.87 -0.06 -19.98
CA GLU A 50 -8.69 -0.06 -20.84
C GLU A 50 -7.42 0.36 -20.08
N ASP A 51 -7.55 1.27 -19.10
CA ASP A 51 -6.43 1.87 -18.37
C ASP A 51 -6.23 1.34 -16.94
N SER A 52 -7.16 0.53 -16.44
CA SER A 52 -7.14 -0.03 -15.07
C SER A 52 -7.00 -1.55 -15.03
N LEU A 53 -6.45 -2.17 -16.09
CA LEU A 53 -6.27 -3.61 -16.22
C LEU A 53 -5.10 -4.14 -15.37
N ASN A 54 -4.01 -3.38 -15.31
CA ASN A 54 -2.78 -3.76 -14.62
C ASN A 54 -2.79 -3.22 -13.18
N PHE A 55 -3.62 -3.84 -12.34
CA PHE A 55 -3.69 -3.52 -10.93
C PHE A 55 -2.88 -4.52 -10.11
N GLU A 56 -2.09 -4.00 -9.19
CA GLU A 56 -1.38 -4.80 -8.22
C GLU A 56 -1.52 -4.19 -6.83
N PHE A 57 -1.92 -5.04 -5.86
CA PHE A 57 -2.03 -4.64 -4.47
C PHE A 57 -0.69 -4.85 -3.76
N ASP A 58 -0.09 -3.76 -3.27
CA ASP A 58 1.18 -3.76 -2.57
C ASP A 58 1.28 -2.65 -1.50
N ASP A 59 2.48 -2.51 -0.93
CA ASP A 59 2.79 -1.50 0.09
C ASP A 59 2.66 -0.05 -0.39
N THR A 60 2.71 0.19 -1.70
CA THR A 60 2.65 1.55 -2.25
C THR A 60 1.23 2.09 -2.32
N ASN A 61 0.23 1.20 -2.44
CA ASN A 61 -1.16 1.60 -2.62
C ASN A 61 -2.10 1.16 -1.49
N VAL A 62 -1.61 0.47 -0.45
CA VAL A 62 -2.45 0.01 0.66
C VAL A 62 -3.20 1.16 1.37
N PHE A 63 -2.63 2.36 1.41
CA PHE A 63 -3.25 3.55 2.01
C PHE A 63 -3.81 4.54 0.97
N SER A 64 -3.95 4.13 -0.29
CA SER A 64 -4.52 4.98 -1.35
C SER A 64 -6.04 5.07 -1.25
N ASP A 65 -6.58 6.25 -1.54
CA ASP A 65 -8.02 6.49 -1.59
C ASP A 65 -8.69 5.82 -2.79
N ASN A 66 -7.95 5.66 -3.88
CA ASN A 66 -8.32 4.86 -5.05
C ASN A 66 -7.08 4.10 -5.50
N ARG A 67 -7.20 2.78 -5.67
CA ARG A 67 -6.08 1.92 -6.04
C ARG A 67 -5.96 1.65 -7.53
N PHE A 68 -7.01 1.93 -8.29
CA PHE A 68 -6.95 1.78 -9.73
C PHE A 68 -6.02 2.84 -10.35
N PRO A 69 -5.08 2.42 -11.23
CA PRO A 69 -4.08 3.34 -11.80
C PRO A 69 -4.66 4.33 -12.80
N GLY A 70 -5.81 3.97 -13.42
CA GLY A 70 -6.47 4.78 -14.44
C GLY A 70 -7.73 5.47 -13.97
N ILE A 71 -8.52 5.95 -14.92
CA ILE A 71 -9.80 6.62 -14.70
C ILE A 71 -11.01 5.76 -15.04
N ASP A 72 -10.82 4.62 -15.71
CA ASP A 72 -11.92 3.75 -16.15
C ASP A 72 -12.59 3.02 -15.00
N ARG A 73 -11.84 2.75 -13.93
CA ARG A 73 -12.34 2.11 -12.72
C ARG A 73 -12.10 2.97 -11.49
N ILE A 74 -13.06 2.91 -10.57
CA ILE A 74 -12.99 3.55 -9.25
C ILE A 74 -13.30 2.49 -8.21
N GLU A 75 -12.53 2.52 -7.13
CA GLU A 75 -12.79 1.68 -5.97
C GLU A 75 -13.99 2.23 -5.19
N GLY A 76 -15.08 1.47 -5.17
CA GLY A 76 -16.32 1.83 -4.52
C GLY A 76 -16.43 1.26 -3.09
N GLY A 77 -17.41 1.77 -2.35
CA GLY A 77 -17.75 1.32 -1.02
C GLY A 77 -16.84 1.85 0.10
N PRO A 78 -17.36 1.83 1.34
CA PRO A 78 -16.59 2.23 2.51
C PRO A 78 -15.48 1.24 2.81
N ARG A 79 -14.33 1.73 3.29
CA ARG A 79 -13.19 0.91 3.65
C ARG A 79 -12.31 1.56 4.70
N LEU A 80 -11.62 0.72 5.45
CA LEU A 80 -10.62 1.07 6.43
C LEU A 80 -9.27 0.49 5.97
N ASN A 81 -8.31 1.34 5.67
CA ASN A 81 -6.94 0.98 5.43
C ASN A 81 -6.16 1.23 6.72
N TYR A 82 -5.47 0.24 7.24
CA TYR A 82 -4.72 0.38 8.48
C TYR A 82 -3.39 -0.34 8.42
N GLY A 83 -2.46 0.11 9.23
CA GLY A 83 -1.15 -0.48 9.33
C GLY A 83 -0.20 0.35 10.18
N PHE A 84 1.07 0.06 10.04
CA PHE A 84 2.11 0.81 10.72
C PHE A 84 3.40 0.82 9.91
N ARG A 85 4.19 1.85 10.17
CA ARG A 85 5.59 1.92 9.75
C ARG A 85 6.46 1.94 11.00
N TYR A 86 7.53 1.17 10.99
CA TYR A 86 8.58 1.22 12.00
C TYR A 86 9.92 1.47 11.33
N GLY A 87 10.76 2.31 11.90
CA GLY A 87 12.09 2.60 11.35
C GLY A 87 13.11 2.93 12.41
N ILE A 88 14.34 2.51 12.16
CA ILE A 88 15.53 2.89 12.91
C ILE A 88 16.45 3.63 11.95
N TYR A 89 16.83 4.84 12.31
CA TYR A 89 17.64 5.74 11.47
C TYR A 89 18.88 6.14 12.25
N GLY A 90 20.04 5.70 11.78
CA GLY A 90 21.34 6.03 12.36
C GLY A 90 21.81 7.44 11.99
N ASP A 91 22.53 8.10 12.88
CA ASP A 91 23.09 9.43 12.65
C ASP A 91 24.14 9.44 11.52
N ASN A 92 24.68 8.28 11.19
CA ASN A 92 25.59 8.05 10.05
C ASN A 92 24.90 7.87 8.70
N GLY A 93 23.57 8.00 8.63
CA GLY A 93 22.77 7.87 7.42
C GLY A 93 22.30 6.45 7.09
N GLY A 94 22.69 5.43 7.86
CA GLY A 94 22.15 4.08 7.72
C GLY A 94 20.72 3.99 8.28
N TYR A 95 19.88 3.12 7.72
CA TYR A 95 18.52 2.90 8.25
C TYR A 95 18.02 1.48 8.00
N VAL A 96 17.06 1.09 8.82
CA VAL A 96 16.17 -0.05 8.61
C VAL A 96 14.74 0.43 8.80
N SER A 97 13.85 0.12 7.87
CA SER A 97 12.44 0.41 8.03
C SER A 97 11.56 -0.76 7.57
N ALA A 98 10.41 -0.90 8.21
CA ALA A 98 9.39 -1.86 7.83
C ALA A 98 8.03 -1.17 7.76
N LEU A 99 7.18 -1.60 6.83
CA LEU A 99 5.79 -1.21 6.71
C LEU A 99 4.94 -2.47 6.60
N LEU A 100 3.80 -2.48 7.28
CA LEU A 100 2.78 -3.51 7.14
C LEU A 100 1.41 -2.83 7.08
N GLY A 101 0.55 -3.30 6.20
CA GLY A 101 -0.80 -2.78 6.08
C GLY A 101 -1.80 -3.80 5.57
N GLN A 102 -3.08 -3.52 5.81
CA GLN A 102 -4.23 -4.31 5.39
C GLN A 102 -5.44 -3.39 5.15
N VAL A 103 -6.37 -3.87 4.36
CA VAL A 103 -7.64 -3.19 4.05
C VAL A 103 -8.80 -4.02 4.57
N LEU A 104 -9.74 -3.36 5.26
CA LEU A 104 -11.01 -3.93 5.68
C LEU A 104 -12.17 -3.25 4.96
N ARG A 105 -13.14 -4.04 4.51
CA ARG A 105 -14.38 -3.58 3.90
C ARG A 105 -15.58 -4.25 4.55
N PRO A 106 -16.70 -3.55 4.73
CA PRO A 106 -17.94 -4.18 5.18
C PRO A 106 -18.48 -5.21 4.19
N LYS A 107 -18.17 -5.03 2.90
CA LYS A 107 -18.57 -5.91 1.79
C LYS A 107 -17.41 -6.06 0.81
N ALA A 108 -17.23 -7.27 0.27
CA ALA A 108 -16.31 -7.53 -0.83
C ALA A 108 -16.64 -6.63 -2.04
N ASP A 109 -15.62 -6.23 -2.78
CA ASP A 109 -15.75 -5.40 -3.98
C ASP A 109 -15.47 -6.27 -5.22
N ASP A 110 -16.52 -6.59 -5.95
CA ASP A 110 -16.48 -7.43 -7.15
C ASP A 110 -15.73 -6.77 -8.34
N THR A 111 -15.30 -5.51 -8.17
CA THR A 111 -14.48 -4.80 -9.17
C THR A 111 -13.05 -5.34 -9.23
N PHE A 112 -12.58 -5.93 -8.13
CA PHE A 112 -11.26 -6.56 -8.08
C PHE A 112 -11.33 -8.01 -8.55
N ALA A 113 -10.41 -8.37 -9.45
CA ALA A 113 -10.30 -9.75 -9.93
C ALA A 113 -9.80 -10.70 -8.82
N ASP A 114 -10.09 -12.00 -9.00
CA ASP A 114 -9.59 -13.06 -8.13
C ASP A 114 -8.06 -13.02 -8.04
N LYS A 115 -7.53 -13.32 -6.85
CA LYS A 115 -6.09 -13.37 -6.55
C LYS A 115 -5.37 -12.02 -6.54
N THR A 116 -6.09 -10.91 -6.60
CA THR A 116 -5.51 -9.58 -6.39
C THR A 116 -5.14 -9.33 -4.92
N GLY A 117 -5.75 -10.09 -3.99
CA GLY A 117 -5.63 -9.89 -2.55
C GLY A 117 -6.59 -8.83 -2.01
N LEU A 118 -7.51 -8.32 -2.84
CA LEU A 118 -8.54 -7.33 -2.50
C LEU A 118 -9.97 -7.80 -2.78
N GLU A 119 -10.14 -9.00 -3.28
CA GLU A 119 -11.44 -9.57 -3.68
C GLU A 119 -12.38 -9.84 -2.50
N ALA A 120 -11.86 -9.99 -1.28
CA ALA A 120 -12.66 -10.26 -0.08
C ALA A 120 -12.85 -9.01 0.80
N SER A 121 -13.66 -9.14 1.85
CA SER A 121 -13.88 -8.09 2.86
C SER A 121 -12.58 -7.69 3.58
N ASN A 122 -11.72 -8.67 3.85
CA ASN A 122 -10.35 -8.43 4.34
C ASN A 122 -9.37 -8.66 3.21
N SER A 123 -8.48 -7.71 2.97
CA SER A 123 -7.41 -7.90 2.00
C SER A 123 -6.33 -8.86 2.51
N ASP A 124 -5.47 -9.31 1.62
CA ASP A 124 -4.17 -9.82 2.01
C ASP A 124 -3.37 -8.76 2.79
N PHE A 125 -2.39 -9.21 3.57
CA PHE A 125 -1.42 -8.30 4.17
C PHE A 125 -0.38 -7.93 3.13
N VAL A 126 -0.03 -6.64 3.08
CA VAL A 126 1.08 -6.15 2.27
C VAL A 126 2.12 -5.51 3.16
N GLY A 127 3.38 -5.75 2.84
CA GLY A 127 4.48 -5.25 3.63
C GLY A 127 5.71 -4.94 2.81
N ARG A 128 6.59 -4.13 3.40
CA ARG A 128 7.91 -3.83 2.87
C ARG A 128 8.92 -3.75 3.99
N VAL A 129 10.09 -4.31 3.74
CA VAL A 129 11.31 -4.09 4.54
C VAL A 129 12.32 -3.37 3.67
N ASP A 130 12.95 -2.33 4.20
CA ASP A 130 13.93 -1.49 3.51
C ASP A 130 15.14 -1.33 4.42
N ILE A 131 16.30 -1.79 3.99
CA ILE A 131 17.55 -1.81 4.75
C ILE A 131 18.62 -1.09 3.94
N SER A 132 19.16 -0.02 4.47
CA SER A 132 20.27 0.72 3.88
C SER A 132 21.33 1.00 4.96
N PRO A 133 22.32 0.12 5.13
CA PRO A 133 23.37 0.30 6.14
C PRO A 133 24.29 1.48 5.81
N SER A 134 24.35 1.89 4.54
CA SER A 134 25.09 3.04 4.06
C SER A 134 24.49 3.59 2.77
N THR A 135 24.97 4.73 2.29
CA THR A 135 24.54 5.31 1.01
C THR A 135 24.94 4.47 -0.22
N LEU A 136 25.80 3.46 -0.03
CA LEU A 136 26.30 2.59 -1.11
C LEU A 136 25.44 1.35 -1.35
N PHE A 137 24.66 0.94 -0.34
CA PHE A 137 23.87 -0.28 -0.40
C PHE A 137 22.45 -0.02 0.06
N ARG A 138 21.50 -0.58 -0.67
CA ARG A 138 20.10 -0.65 -0.28
C ARG A 138 19.52 -1.98 -0.68
N PHE A 139 18.90 -2.65 0.26
CA PHE A 139 18.09 -3.83 0.07
C PHE A 139 16.66 -3.48 0.41
N TYR A 140 15.70 -3.82 -0.45
CA TYR A 140 14.31 -3.78 -0.07
C TYR A 140 13.56 -4.99 -0.59
N GLU A 141 12.65 -5.45 0.23
CA GLU A 141 11.78 -6.57 -0.03
C GLU A 141 10.33 -6.13 0.13
N ARG A 142 9.50 -6.47 -0.84
CA ARG A 142 8.05 -6.32 -0.79
C ARG A 142 7.42 -7.68 -0.70
N VAL A 143 6.41 -7.81 0.17
CA VAL A 143 5.69 -9.06 0.38
C VAL A 143 4.19 -8.85 0.33
N ARG A 144 3.47 -9.85 -0.19
CA ARG A 144 2.05 -10.02 0.02
C ARG A 144 1.81 -11.37 0.65
N LEU A 145 1.11 -11.38 1.79
CA LEU A 145 0.80 -12.55 2.58
C LEU A 145 -0.69 -12.80 2.57
N ASP A 146 -1.06 -14.04 2.41
CA ASP A 146 -2.45 -14.48 2.51
C ASP A 146 -3.08 -14.04 3.84
N ARG A 147 -4.28 -13.51 3.79
CA ARG A 147 -5.00 -12.98 4.96
C ARG A 147 -5.31 -14.00 6.04
N ASP A 148 -5.50 -15.27 5.67
CA ASP A 148 -5.95 -16.32 6.59
C ASP A 148 -4.80 -17.20 7.06
N THR A 149 -3.88 -17.54 6.16
CA THR A 149 -2.80 -18.50 6.41
C THR A 149 -1.43 -17.86 6.59
N LEU A 150 -1.29 -16.56 6.26
CA LEU A 150 -0.03 -15.82 6.18
C LEU A 150 0.98 -16.45 5.18
N ALA A 151 0.50 -17.32 4.31
CA ALA A 151 1.33 -17.88 3.25
C ALA A 151 1.78 -16.78 2.28
N LEU A 152 3.02 -16.88 1.85
CA LEU A 152 3.62 -15.95 0.90
C LEU A 152 2.90 -16.06 -0.46
N ARG A 153 2.21 -15.00 -0.86
CA ARG A 153 1.52 -14.88 -2.16
C ARG A 153 2.38 -14.21 -3.22
N ARG A 154 3.20 -13.26 -2.78
CA ARG A 154 4.15 -12.56 -3.62
C ARG A 154 5.35 -12.12 -2.81
N ASN A 155 6.51 -12.18 -3.46
CA ASN A 155 7.77 -11.65 -2.96
C ASN A 155 8.51 -10.96 -4.11
N GLU A 156 9.00 -9.75 -3.84
CA GLU A 156 9.84 -8.99 -4.74
C GLU A 156 11.03 -8.45 -3.95
N ILE A 157 12.23 -8.83 -4.39
CA ILE A 157 13.49 -8.42 -3.75
C ILE A 157 14.25 -7.53 -4.72
N THR A 158 14.72 -6.39 -4.22
CA THR A 158 15.61 -5.49 -4.97
C THR A 158 16.85 -5.19 -4.15
N LEU A 159 17.99 -5.29 -4.81
CA LEU A 159 19.29 -4.91 -4.27
C LEU A 159 19.87 -3.80 -5.14
N GLU A 160 20.17 -2.66 -4.53
CA GLU A 160 20.88 -1.56 -5.15
C GLU A 160 22.28 -1.45 -4.55
N ALA A 161 23.31 -1.38 -5.40
CA ALA A 161 24.68 -1.22 -4.97
C ALA A 161 25.40 -0.16 -5.82
N GLY A 162 26.29 0.59 -5.20
CA GLY A 162 27.10 1.61 -5.88
C GLY A 162 26.90 3.02 -5.33
N PRO A 163 27.77 3.96 -5.71
CA PRO A 163 27.64 5.35 -5.29
C PRO A 163 26.36 5.99 -5.86
N PRO A 164 25.81 7.03 -5.21
CA PRO A 164 24.50 7.60 -5.57
C PRO A 164 24.33 8.01 -7.04
N ARG A 165 25.44 8.29 -7.74
CA ARG A 165 25.45 8.64 -9.17
C ARG A 165 25.51 7.44 -10.12
N TYR A 166 25.83 6.23 -9.62
CA TYR A 166 26.05 5.02 -10.40
C TYR A 166 25.54 3.81 -9.60
N LYS A 167 24.22 3.72 -9.41
CA LYS A 167 23.61 2.53 -8.81
C LYS A 167 23.29 1.49 -9.86
N PHE A 168 23.63 0.25 -9.57
CA PHE A 168 23.41 -0.94 -10.36
C PHE A 168 22.49 -1.91 -9.62
#